data_50b239a2f9a87dbd71c37fc1a9d71400
#
_entry.id   50b239a2f9a87dbd71c37fc1a9d71400
#
_cell.length_a   1.000
_cell.length_b   1.000
_cell.length_c   1.000
_cell.angle_alpha   90.00
_cell.angle_beta   90.00
_cell.angle_gamma   90.00
#
_symmetry.space_group_name_H-M   'P 1'
#
loop_
_entity.id
_entity.type
_entity.pdbx_description
1 polymer ?
#
loop_
_entity_poly.entity_id
_entity_poly.type
_entity_poly.pdbx_seq_one_letter_code
_entity_poly.pdbx_strand_id
1 'polypeptide(L)'
;MDSKPFNKRASFAVTALSTLLLSVNLFLAEVNRGELLTRGFSNNYIVRAMGIPFFTAYSGNLTYQASQARSSATAEDMKKVEAYVKEHYAAPDPKYYGIAKGRNVIVIHLESFQQFLIDYKLKVDGQEYEVTPFINSIYHSNETLAFSNFFHQVKSGKTSDAETLMETSLFGLSTGSYMVNYGGTNTAYAAPSILAQTGGYTSAVFHGNTGSFWNRNNTYKQWGYNYFFDSSAFTEKTDENSFQYGLNDKYMFPDSIKYLEQMQQPFYVKYLTVSNHYPYTSLSGDEKEQGFPLAETKDETVNG
;
A
#
# COMPACT_ATOMS: atom_id res chain seq x y z
N MET A 1 -29.23 48.22 -10.74
CA MET A 1 -29.38 46.88 -10.12
C MET A 1 -30.23 47.03 -8.88
N ASP A 2 -31.48 46.57 -8.94
CA ASP A 2 -32.34 46.55 -7.76
C ASP A 2 -31.82 45.45 -6.79
N SER A 3 -31.13 45.88 -5.75
CA SER A 3 -30.70 44.97 -4.68
C SER A 3 -31.91 44.60 -3.82
N LYS A 4 -32.51 43.43 -4.07
CA LYS A 4 -33.54 42.93 -3.15
C LYS A 4 -32.94 42.79 -1.75
N PRO A 5 -33.66 43.21 -0.69
CA PRO A 5 -33.15 43.12 0.66
C PRO A 5 -32.81 41.68 1.03
N PHE A 6 -31.66 41.47 1.69
CA PHE A 6 -31.16 40.17 2.14
C PHE A 6 -32.17 39.50 3.08
N ASN A 7 -32.69 38.34 2.68
CA ASN A 7 -33.66 37.59 3.49
C ASN A 7 -32.91 36.64 4.47
N LYS A 8 -32.72 37.09 5.70
CA LYS A 8 -32.03 36.35 6.76
C LYS A 8 -32.62 34.95 7.03
N ARG A 9 -33.98 34.84 6.97
CA ARG A 9 -34.66 33.56 7.21
C ARG A 9 -34.39 32.56 6.08
N ALA A 10 -34.49 33.02 4.84
CA ALA A 10 -34.17 32.19 3.69
C ALA A 10 -32.68 31.75 3.68
N SER A 11 -31.78 32.67 3.98
CA SER A 11 -30.35 32.37 4.10
C SER A 11 -30.10 31.34 5.20
N PHE A 12 -30.69 31.52 6.37
CA PHE A 12 -30.56 30.53 7.46
C PHE A 12 -31.11 29.15 7.07
N ALA A 13 -32.27 29.09 6.43
CA ALA A 13 -32.88 27.83 6.00
C ALA A 13 -31.99 27.10 4.95
N VAL A 14 -31.45 27.86 3.97
CA VAL A 14 -30.53 27.29 2.97
C VAL A 14 -29.26 26.80 3.63
N THR A 15 -28.65 27.55 4.53
CA THR A 15 -27.43 27.13 5.24
C THR A 15 -27.70 25.90 6.08
N ALA A 16 -28.80 25.87 6.84
CA ALA A 16 -29.14 24.71 7.68
C ALA A 16 -29.36 23.43 6.84
N LEU A 17 -30.12 23.58 5.72
CA LEU A 17 -30.31 22.45 4.78
C LEU A 17 -29.01 21.98 4.16
N SER A 18 -28.16 22.90 3.72
CA SER A 18 -26.85 22.55 3.13
C SER A 18 -25.94 21.83 4.14
N THR A 19 -25.92 22.30 5.39
CA THR A 19 -25.15 21.65 6.47
C THR A 19 -25.71 20.27 6.76
N LEU A 20 -27.02 20.10 6.81
CA LEU A 20 -27.63 18.77 7.01
C LEU A 20 -27.28 17.82 5.87
N LEU A 21 -27.40 18.24 4.63
CA LEU A 21 -27.05 17.42 3.46
C LEU A 21 -25.58 17.03 3.45
N LEU A 22 -24.69 17.95 3.81
CA LEU A 22 -23.25 17.65 3.94
C LEU A 22 -23.00 16.63 5.05
N SER A 23 -23.66 16.78 6.21
CA SER A 23 -23.51 15.84 7.32
C SER A 23 -23.99 14.43 6.96
N VAL A 24 -25.13 14.33 6.26
CA VAL A 24 -25.65 13.05 5.76
C VAL A 24 -24.68 12.44 4.74
N ASN A 25 -24.13 13.23 3.84
CA ASN A 25 -23.19 12.76 2.84
C ASN A 25 -21.88 12.26 3.49
N LEU A 26 -21.34 12.97 4.49
CA LEU A 26 -20.17 12.53 5.27
C LEU A 26 -20.45 11.20 5.97
N PHE A 27 -21.62 11.08 6.60
CA PHE A 27 -22.02 9.82 7.25
C PHE A 27 -22.11 8.67 6.26
N LEU A 28 -22.76 8.86 5.12
CA LEU A 28 -22.87 7.83 4.08
C LEU A 28 -21.51 7.45 3.48
N ALA A 29 -20.62 8.42 3.30
CA ALA A 29 -19.25 8.16 2.83
C ALA A 29 -18.48 7.26 3.81
N GLU A 30 -18.60 7.53 5.12
CA GLU A 30 -17.94 6.75 6.17
C GLU A 30 -18.57 5.36 6.33
N VAL A 31 -19.89 5.23 6.22
CA VAL A 31 -20.58 3.92 6.25
C VAL A 31 -20.18 3.06 5.05
N ASN A 32 -20.07 3.67 3.87
CA ASN A 32 -19.69 2.96 2.64
C ASN A 32 -18.20 2.54 2.63
N ARG A 33 -17.33 3.38 3.18
CA ARG A 33 -15.89 3.16 3.25
C ARG A 33 -15.34 3.70 4.57
N GLY A 34 -15.32 2.85 5.59
CA GLY A 34 -14.83 3.22 6.92
C GLY A 34 -13.43 3.80 6.89
N GLU A 35 -13.23 4.84 7.68
CA GLU A 35 -11.96 5.58 7.82
C GLU A 35 -11.46 6.24 6.51
N LEU A 36 -12.34 6.46 5.52
CA LEU A 36 -11.96 7.04 4.23
C LEU A 36 -11.20 8.37 4.39
N LEU A 37 -11.69 9.26 5.24
CA LEU A 37 -11.11 10.58 5.46
C LEU A 37 -9.91 10.55 6.41
N THR A 38 -9.92 9.69 7.42
CA THR A 38 -8.84 9.60 8.40
C THR A 38 -7.60 8.92 7.84
N ARG A 39 -7.77 7.94 6.96
CA ARG A 39 -6.68 7.24 6.28
C ARG A 39 -6.27 7.87 4.97
N GLY A 40 -7.21 8.51 4.25
CA GLY A 40 -6.95 9.19 2.98
C GLY A 40 -6.41 8.28 1.87
N PHE A 41 -6.70 6.97 1.91
CA PHE A 41 -6.07 5.97 1.04
C PHE A 41 -6.39 6.14 -0.45
N SER A 42 -7.47 6.85 -0.80
CA SER A 42 -7.82 7.09 -2.20
C SER A 42 -8.52 8.43 -2.42
N ASN A 43 -7.83 9.34 -3.07
CA ASN A 43 -8.40 10.62 -3.49
C ASN A 43 -9.62 10.45 -4.39
N ASN A 44 -9.61 9.43 -5.26
CA ASN A 44 -10.72 9.14 -6.16
C ASN A 44 -12.00 8.80 -5.39
N TYR A 45 -11.91 8.01 -4.31
CA TYR A 45 -13.08 7.71 -3.48
C TYR A 45 -13.57 8.93 -2.73
N ILE A 46 -12.67 9.77 -2.20
CA ILE A 46 -13.06 11.03 -1.52
C ILE A 46 -13.77 11.97 -2.51
N VAL A 47 -13.22 12.13 -3.72
CA VAL A 47 -13.85 12.97 -4.76
C VAL A 47 -15.20 12.41 -5.19
N ARG A 48 -15.33 11.10 -5.38
CA ARG A 48 -16.61 10.47 -5.74
C ARG A 48 -17.67 10.63 -4.64
N ALA A 49 -17.28 10.51 -3.38
CA ALA A 49 -18.19 10.60 -2.25
C ALA A 49 -18.59 12.06 -1.92
N MET A 50 -17.62 12.98 -1.96
CA MET A 50 -17.76 14.33 -1.39
C MET A 50 -17.66 15.44 -2.43
N GLY A 51 -17.20 15.16 -3.62
CA GLY A 51 -16.99 16.14 -4.70
C GLY A 51 -15.67 16.91 -4.57
N ILE A 52 -15.30 17.58 -5.68
CA ILE A 52 -14.04 18.34 -5.80
C ILE A 52 -13.94 19.49 -4.79
N PRO A 53 -14.98 20.31 -4.52
CA PRO A 53 -14.84 21.42 -3.56
C PRO A 53 -14.47 20.96 -2.16
N PHE A 54 -15.12 19.89 -1.67
CA PHE A 54 -14.79 19.29 -0.38
C PHE A 54 -13.35 18.75 -0.38
N PHE A 55 -12.98 17.99 -1.40
CA PHE A 55 -11.64 17.44 -1.54
C PHE A 55 -10.57 18.52 -1.53
N THR A 56 -10.79 19.65 -2.19
CA THR A 56 -9.85 20.79 -2.19
C THR A 56 -9.65 21.35 -0.77
N ALA A 57 -10.73 21.55 -0.02
CA ALA A 57 -10.64 22.02 1.36
C ALA A 57 -9.96 20.99 2.28
N TYR A 58 -10.31 19.72 2.14
CA TYR A 58 -9.71 18.60 2.86
C TYR A 58 -8.20 18.49 2.61
N SER A 59 -7.80 18.49 1.33
CA SER A 59 -6.39 18.42 0.92
C SER A 59 -5.59 19.64 1.40
N GLY A 60 -6.19 20.84 1.33
CA GLY A 60 -5.61 22.07 1.86
C GLY A 60 -5.37 21.98 3.37
N ASN A 61 -6.32 21.43 4.13
CA ASN A 61 -6.17 21.22 5.57
C ASN A 61 -5.05 20.23 5.89
N LEU A 62 -4.95 19.10 5.17
CA LEU A 62 -3.85 18.13 5.35
C LEU A 62 -2.49 18.78 5.08
N THR A 63 -2.38 19.57 4.01
CA THR A 63 -1.16 20.31 3.66
C THR A 63 -0.78 21.31 4.75
N TYR A 64 -1.76 22.03 5.29
CA TYR A 64 -1.55 22.96 6.40
C TYR A 64 -1.05 22.26 7.66
N GLN A 65 -1.69 21.16 8.06
CA GLN A 65 -1.25 20.36 9.23
C GLN A 65 0.17 19.83 9.06
N ALA A 66 0.50 19.29 7.89
CA ALA A 66 1.84 18.82 7.58
C ALA A 66 2.89 19.96 7.63
N SER A 67 2.53 21.15 7.15
CA SER A 67 3.39 22.34 7.23
C SER A 67 3.63 22.78 8.68
N GLN A 68 2.58 22.80 9.50
CA GLN A 68 2.70 23.14 10.92
C GLN A 68 3.58 22.13 11.66
N ALA A 69 3.40 20.83 11.43
CA ALA A 69 4.24 19.79 12.03
C ALA A 69 5.73 19.98 11.68
N ARG A 70 6.05 20.33 10.43
CA ARG A 70 7.43 20.62 10.01
C ARG A 70 8.00 21.85 10.69
N SER A 71 7.23 22.93 10.79
CA SER A 71 7.69 24.18 11.38
C SER A 71 7.84 24.13 12.91
N SER A 72 7.18 23.19 13.58
CA SER A 72 7.27 23.01 15.03
C SER A 72 8.42 22.10 15.49
N ALA A 73 9.07 21.39 14.54
CA ALA A 73 10.21 20.52 14.85
C ALA A 73 11.41 21.34 15.38
N THR A 74 12.02 20.88 16.45
CA THR A 74 13.13 21.57 17.13
C THR A 74 14.44 20.77 17.01
N ALA A 75 15.57 21.44 17.26
CA ALA A 75 16.87 20.76 17.36
C ALA A 75 16.91 19.73 18.52
N GLU A 76 16.11 19.95 19.57
CA GLU A 76 15.99 19.00 20.68
C GLU A 76 15.26 17.73 20.26
N ASP A 77 14.21 17.83 19.43
CA ASP A 77 13.53 16.69 18.88
C ASP A 77 14.46 15.84 18.00
N MET A 78 15.31 16.49 17.21
CA MET A 78 16.35 15.80 16.43
C MET A 78 17.32 15.03 17.32
N LYS A 79 17.79 15.61 18.43
CA LYS A 79 18.65 14.90 19.38
C LYS A 79 17.98 13.67 19.99
N LYS A 80 16.68 13.72 20.27
CA LYS A 80 15.92 12.57 20.76
C LYS A 80 15.87 11.45 19.69
N VAL A 81 15.64 11.82 18.42
CA VAL A 81 15.66 10.85 17.31
C VAL A 81 17.04 10.24 17.14
N GLU A 82 18.10 11.04 17.14
CA GLU A 82 19.48 10.56 17.04
C GLU A 82 19.85 9.61 18.20
N ALA A 83 19.45 9.96 19.42
CA ALA A 83 19.68 9.11 20.59
C ALA A 83 18.95 7.75 20.44
N TYR A 84 17.68 7.79 20.02
CA TYR A 84 16.89 6.59 19.77
C TYR A 84 17.52 5.69 18.70
N VAL A 85 17.91 6.25 17.55
CA VAL A 85 18.56 5.50 16.47
C VAL A 85 19.87 4.87 16.93
N LYS A 86 20.68 5.62 17.71
CA LYS A 86 21.94 5.10 18.23
C LYS A 86 21.73 3.97 19.25
N GLU A 87 20.72 4.08 20.11
CA GLU A 87 20.38 3.06 21.11
C GLU A 87 19.86 1.77 20.47
N HIS A 88 19.12 1.89 19.37
CA HIS A 88 18.48 0.76 18.69
C HIS A 88 19.23 0.31 17.43
N TYR A 89 20.45 0.79 17.23
CA TYR A 89 21.27 0.38 16.09
C TYR A 89 21.63 -1.11 16.18
N ALA A 90 21.22 -1.86 15.16
CA ALA A 90 21.62 -3.25 14.97
C ALA A 90 22.74 -3.33 13.93
N ALA A 91 23.91 -3.80 14.34
CA ALA A 91 25.00 -4.03 13.39
C ALA A 91 24.65 -5.15 12.41
N PRO A 92 25.00 -5.01 11.12
CA PRO A 92 24.82 -6.09 10.15
C PRO A 92 25.55 -7.36 10.58
N ASP A 93 24.92 -8.52 10.40
CA ASP A 93 25.60 -9.80 10.62
C ASP A 93 26.72 -9.98 9.56
N PRO A 94 28.00 -10.13 9.97
CA PRO A 94 29.11 -10.27 9.03
C PRO A 94 28.99 -11.45 8.08
N LYS A 95 28.25 -12.50 8.46
CA LYS A 95 28.00 -13.68 7.62
C LYS A 95 27.18 -13.34 6.37
N TYR A 96 26.25 -12.39 6.49
CA TYR A 96 25.30 -12.07 5.43
C TYR A 96 25.56 -10.71 4.79
N TYR A 97 26.38 -9.87 5.43
CA TYR A 97 26.63 -8.53 4.92
C TYR A 97 27.29 -8.58 3.54
N GLY A 98 26.64 -7.94 2.57
CA GLY A 98 27.17 -7.79 1.22
C GLY A 98 27.00 -9.02 0.29
N ILE A 99 26.35 -10.11 0.70
CA ILE A 99 26.17 -11.31 -0.15
C ILE A 99 25.40 -11.02 -1.44
N ALA A 100 24.54 -10.00 -1.45
CA ALA A 100 23.76 -9.57 -2.61
C ALA A 100 24.39 -8.39 -3.37
N LYS A 101 25.60 -7.94 -3.00
CA LYS A 101 26.25 -6.79 -3.65
C LYS A 101 26.43 -7.03 -5.15
N GLY A 102 25.92 -6.08 -5.96
CA GLY A 102 26.00 -6.13 -7.43
C GLY A 102 25.06 -7.15 -8.09
N ARG A 103 24.19 -7.79 -7.33
CA ARG A 103 23.18 -8.71 -7.86
C ARG A 103 21.85 -7.98 -8.06
N ASN A 104 21.05 -8.46 -9.00
CA ASN A 104 19.66 -8.02 -9.12
C ASN A 104 18.87 -8.43 -7.87
N VAL A 105 18.05 -7.55 -7.36
CA VAL A 105 17.20 -7.78 -6.19
C VAL A 105 15.73 -7.66 -6.60
N ILE A 106 14.97 -8.71 -6.35
CA ILE A 106 13.52 -8.73 -6.55
C ILE A 106 12.86 -8.92 -5.20
N VAL A 107 12.04 -7.96 -4.81
CA VAL A 107 11.22 -8.00 -3.59
C VAL A 107 9.79 -8.33 -4.01
N ILE A 108 9.22 -9.39 -3.47
CA ILE A 108 7.80 -9.72 -3.67
C ILE A 108 7.08 -9.46 -2.35
N HIS A 109 6.32 -8.37 -2.30
CA HIS A 109 5.48 -8.03 -1.18
C HIS A 109 4.13 -8.73 -1.36
N LEU A 110 3.96 -9.85 -0.68
CA LEU A 110 2.72 -10.63 -0.70
C LEU A 110 1.67 -9.93 0.16
N GLU A 111 0.74 -9.23 -0.50
CA GLU A 111 -0.33 -8.51 0.19
C GLU A 111 -1.25 -9.49 0.94
N SER A 112 -1.53 -9.17 2.19
CA SER A 112 -2.44 -9.93 3.08
C SER A 112 -2.07 -11.41 3.31
N PHE A 113 -0.89 -11.85 2.89
CA PHE A 113 -0.45 -13.22 3.13
C PHE A 113 -0.20 -13.44 4.62
N GLN A 114 -0.74 -14.54 5.15
CA GLN A 114 -0.65 -14.87 6.58
C GLN A 114 0.36 -16.01 6.78
N GLN A 115 1.27 -15.84 7.75
CA GLN A 115 2.34 -16.83 8.00
C GLN A 115 1.81 -18.21 8.39
N PHE A 116 0.65 -18.30 9.04
CA PHE A 116 0.07 -19.61 9.44
C PHE A 116 -0.29 -20.49 8.23
N LEU A 117 -0.42 -19.93 7.03
CA LEU A 117 -0.68 -20.68 5.80
C LEU A 117 0.52 -21.54 5.35
N ILE A 118 1.72 -21.24 5.85
CA ILE A 118 2.90 -22.06 5.63
C ILE A 118 2.69 -23.39 6.36
N ASP A 119 2.83 -24.50 5.63
CA ASP A 119 2.57 -25.87 6.10
C ASP A 119 1.11 -26.16 6.49
N TYR A 120 0.20 -25.22 6.22
CA TYR A 120 -1.20 -25.45 6.52
C TYR A 120 -1.82 -26.46 5.56
N LYS A 121 -2.52 -27.43 6.11
CA LYS A 121 -3.27 -28.45 5.37
C LYS A 121 -4.75 -28.26 5.56
N LEU A 122 -5.45 -28.01 4.46
CA LEU A 122 -6.89 -27.88 4.42
C LEU A 122 -7.51 -29.26 4.17
N LYS A 123 -8.50 -29.64 4.97
CA LYS A 123 -9.21 -30.89 4.81
C LYS A 123 -10.60 -30.63 4.20
N VAL A 124 -10.80 -31.13 2.99
CA VAL A 124 -12.07 -31.03 2.25
C VAL A 124 -12.50 -32.42 1.83
N ASP A 125 -13.74 -32.80 2.13
CA ASP A 125 -14.33 -34.10 1.77
C ASP A 125 -13.46 -35.32 2.14
N GLY A 126 -12.75 -35.22 3.27
CA GLY A 126 -11.86 -36.29 3.77
C GLY A 126 -10.47 -36.32 3.11
N GLN A 127 -10.19 -35.47 2.14
CA GLN A 127 -8.89 -35.33 1.50
C GLN A 127 -8.13 -34.11 2.07
N GLU A 128 -6.84 -34.24 2.27
CA GLU A 128 -5.97 -33.12 2.72
C GLU A 128 -5.29 -32.46 1.51
N TYR A 129 -5.33 -31.13 1.50
CA TYR A 129 -4.66 -30.28 0.50
C TYR A 129 -3.66 -29.38 1.19
N GLU A 130 -2.47 -29.32 0.69
CA GLU A 130 -1.45 -28.35 1.09
C GLU A 130 -1.79 -26.99 0.46
N VAL A 131 -2.02 -25.96 1.30
CA VAL A 131 -2.56 -24.67 0.82
C VAL A 131 -1.51 -23.87 0.05
N THR A 132 -0.26 -23.91 0.48
CA THR A 132 0.83 -23.13 -0.12
C THR A 132 2.04 -24.01 -0.50
N PRO A 133 1.88 -25.01 -1.40
CA PRO A 133 2.93 -26.00 -1.65
C PRO A 133 4.23 -25.38 -2.19
N PHE A 134 4.13 -24.37 -3.05
CA PHE A 134 5.30 -23.68 -3.59
C PHE A 134 6.02 -22.85 -2.52
N ILE A 135 5.28 -22.08 -1.71
CA ILE A 135 5.87 -21.30 -0.61
C ILE A 135 6.53 -22.23 0.42
N ASN A 136 5.87 -23.34 0.76
CA ASN A 136 6.43 -24.35 1.68
C ASN A 136 7.76 -24.90 1.15
N SER A 137 7.83 -25.22 -0.15
CA SER A 137 9.06 -25.73 -0.75
C SER A 137 10.22 -24.73 -0.67
N ILE A 138 9.95 -23.42 -0.85
CA ILE A 138 10.95 -22.37 -0.68
C ILE A 138 11.30 -22.19 0.80
N TYR A 139 10.31 -22.16 1.68
CA TYR A 139 10.50 -21.92 3.11
C TYR A 139 11.42 -22.96 3.75
N HIS A 140 11.32 -24.22 3.33
CA HIS A 140 12.12 -25.32 3.84
C HIS A 140 13.40 -25.62 3.03
N SER A 141 13.66 -24.83 1.97
CA SER A 141 14.86 -25.01 1.16
C SER A 141 16.14 -24.67 1.93
N ASN A 142 17.19 -25.46 1.76
CA ASN A 142 18.51 -25.15 2.30
C ASN A 142 19.18 -23.92 1.65
N GLU A 143 18.64 -23.42 0.56
CA GLU A 143 19.12 -22.23 -0.16
C GLU A 143 18.39 -20.95 0.29
N THR A 144 17.48 -21.05 1.25
CA THR A 144 16.62 -19.96 1.70
C THR A 144 16.93 -19.55 3.14
N LEU A 145 16.84 -18.25 3.41
CA LEU A 145 16.77 -17.72 4.77
C LEU A 145 15.30 -17.47 5.10
N ALA A 146 14.74 -18.29 5.98
CA ALA A 146 13.37 -18.19 6.43
C ALA A 146 13.29 -17.68 7.88
N PHE A 147 12.26 -16.87 8.17
CA PHE A 147 12.05 -16.26 9.47
C PHE A 147 10.67 -16.66 10.03
N SER A 148 10.65 -17.39 11.13
CA SER A 148 9.40 -17.82 11.79
C SER A 148 8.78 -16.74 12.68
N ASN A 149 9.54 -15.72 13.08
CA ASN A 149 9.12 -14.63 13.95
C ASN A 149 8.98 -13.32 13.17
N PHE A 150 8.27 -13.36 12.04
CA PHE A 150 8.05 -12.19 11.21
C PHE A 150 6.64 -11.64 11.45
N PHE A 151 6.54 -10.55 12.22
CA PHE A 151 5.28 -9.94 12.59
C PHE A 151 5.09 -8.61 11.87
N HIS A 152 3.85 -8.29 11.50
CA HIS A 152 3.54 -6.99 10.91
C HIS A 152 3.76 -5.85 11.93
N GLN A 153 4.18 -4.69 11.42
CA GLN A 153 4.40 -3.47 12.20
C GLN A 153 3.51 -2.31 11.69
N VAL A 154 2.42 -2.66 11.00
CA VAL A 154 1.52 -1.69 10.40
C VAL A 154 0.53 -1.11 11.41
N LYS A 155 0.06 0.10 11.13
CA LYS A 155 -0.99 0.82 11.85
C LYS A 155 -2.13 1.20 10.89
N SER A 156 -2.60 2.44 10.95
CA SER A 156 -3.68 2.96 10.10
C SER A 156 -3.38 2.87 8.59
N GLY A 157 -2.13 3.00 8.20
CA GLY A 157 -1.71 2.96 6.80
C GLY A 157 -1.68 1.57 6.16
N LYS A 158 -1.86 0.49 6.94
CA LYS A 158 -1.90 -0.89 6.42
C LYS A 158 -0.74 -1.19 5.46
N THR A 159 -1.04 -1.57 4.21
CA THR A 159 -0.03 -1.87 3.18
C THR A 159 0.96 -0.72 2.99
N SER A 160 0.49 0.54 2.99
CA SER A 160 1.39 1.68 2.84
C SER A 160 2.36 1.86 4.01
N ASP A 161 2.00 1.43 5.22
CA ASP A 161 2.92 1.41 6.36
C ASP A 161 3.96 0.31 6.23
N ALA A 162 3.56 -0.89 5.75
CA ALA A 162 4.49 -1.98 5.47
C ALA A 162 5.51 -1.58 4.39
N GLU A 163 5.05 -0.94 3.33
CA GLU A 163 5.93 -0.41 2.30
C GLU A 163 6.87 0.67 2.84
N THR A 164 6.37 1.61 3.65
CA THR A 164 7.18 2.66 4.28
C THR A 164 8.25 2.06 5.17
N LEU A 165 7.89 1.09 6.01
CA LEU A 165 8.83 0.42 6.90
C LEU A 165 9.94 -0.30 6.12
N MET A 166 9.57 -1.05 5.08
CA MET A 166 10.51 -1.80 4.26
C MET A 166 11.49 -0.89 3.51
N GLU A 167 11.01 0.20 2.95
CA GLU A 167 11.83 1.09 2.12
C GLU A 167 12.65 2.10 2.92
N THR A 168 12.16 2.54 4.07
CA THR A 168 12.73 3.67 4.82
C THR A 168 13.09 3.38 6.27
N SER A 169 12.73 2.21 6.78
CA SER A 169 12.83 1.84 8.21
C SER A 169 11.99 2.72 9.15
N LEU A 170 11.00 3.45 8.62
CA LEU A 170 10.09 4.28 9.41
C LEU A 170 8.81 3.51 9.75
N PHE A 171 8.44 3.50 11.03
CA PHE A 171 7.19 2.90 11.49
C PHE A 171 5.96 3.71 11.04
N GLY A 172 4.82 3.02 10.95
CA GLY A 172 3.54 3.63 10.60
C GLY A 172 3.10 4.72 11.60
N LEU A 173 2.42 5.73 11.08
CA LEU A 173 1.87 6.83 11.88
C LEU A 173 0.74 6.32 12.77
N SER A 174 0.50 7.01 13.90
CA SER A 174 -0.65 6.70 14.77
C SER A 174 -1.98 6.91 14.07
N THR A 175 -2.06 7.86 13.13
CA THR A 175 -3.25 8.18 12.34
C THR A 175 -2.83 8.51 10.91
N GLY A 176 -3.59 8.01 9.93
CA GLY A 176 -3.29 8.19 8.50
C GLY A 176 -2.12 7.31 8.03
N SER A 177 -1.48 7.73 6.97
CA SER A 177 -0.35 7.05 6.33
C SER A 177 0.76 8.03 6.00
N TYR A 178 2.01 7.62 6.18
CA TYR A 178 3.17 8.40 5.73
C TYR A 178 3.06 8.74 4.22
N MET A 179 2.73 7.76 3.40
CA MET A 179 2.66 7.95 1.95
C MET A 179 1.65 9.02 1.55
N VAL A 180 0.49 9.07 2.23
CA VAL A 180 -0.55 10.06 1.96
C VAL A 180 -0.17 11.42 2.53
N ASN A 181 0.27 11.47 3.78
CA ASN A 181 0.47 12.73 4.50
C ASN A 181 1.79 13.42 4.16
N TYR A 182 2.84 12.65 3.88
CA TYR A 182 4.21 13.16 3.74
C TYR A 182 4.93 12.66 2.49
N GLY A 183 4.51 11.55 1.90
CA GLY A 183 5.21 10.86 0.81
C GLY A 183 5.45 11.68 -0.44
N GLY A 184 4.60 12.66 -0.72
CA GLY A 184 4.77 13.58 -1.87
C GLY A 184 5.54 14.86 -1.54
N THR A 185 5.86 15.14 -0.28
CA THR A 185 6.38 16.45 0.16
C THR A 185 7.65 16.38 1.01
N ASN A 186 7.92 15.23 1.63
CA ASN A 186 9.08 15.05 2.49
C ASN A 186 10.14 14.21 1.78
N THR A 187 11.40 14.55 1.95
CA THR A 187 12.52 13.71 1.53
C THR A 187 12.66 12.55 2.49
N ALA A 188 12.66 11.33 1.96
CA ALA A 188 12.99 10.12 2.71
C ALA A 188 14.18 9.43 2.06
N TYR A 189 15.11 8.96 2.87
CA TYR A 189 16.21 8.12 2.39
C TYR A 189 15.69 6.68 2.28
N ALA A 190 15.19 6.34 1.10
CA ALA A 190 14.59 5.05 0.83
C ALA A 190 15.57 4.12 0.11
N ALA A 191 15.34 2.81 0.21
CA ALA A 191 16.20 1.78 -0.39
C ALA A 191 16.54 2.05 -1.87
N PRO A 192 15.60 2.39 -2.77
CA PRO A 192 15.93 2.63 -4.18
C PRO A 192 16.90 3.81 -4.36
N SER A 193 16.72 4.92 -3.63
CA SER A 193 17.63 6.07 -3.73
C SER A 193 19.03 5.77 -3.17
N ILE A 194 19.11 5.02 -2.08
CA ILE A 194 20.39 4.59 -1.49
C ILE A 194 21.13 3.64 -2.43
N LEU A 195 20.44 2.65 -2.99
CA LEU A 195 21.02 1.68 -3.92
C LEU A 195 21.48 2.33 -5.23
N ALA A 196 20.72 3.31 -5.75
CA ALA A 196 21.13 4.08 -6.92
C ALA A 196 22.45 4.83 -6.66
N GLN A 197 22.58 5.50 -5.51
CA GLN A 197 23.77 6.29 -5.15
C GLN A 197 24.99 5.42 -4.82
N THR A 198 24.80 4.28 -4.15
CA THR A 198 25.90 3.45 -3.66
C THR A 198 26.33 2.34 -4.60
N GLY A 199 25.42 1.89 -5.48
CA GLY A 199 25.65 0.74 -6.34
C GLY A 199 25.20 0.89 -7.79
N GLY A 200 24.68 2.06 -8.18
CA GLY A 200 24.22 2.32 -9.55
C GLY A 200 22.98 1.51 -9.97
N TYR A 201 22.18 1.09 -8.99
CA TYR A 201 20.96 0.30 -9.25
C TYR A 201 19.89 1.10 -9.97
N THR A 202 19.31 0.51 -11.00
CA THR A 202 18.03 0.96 -11.56
C THR A 202 16.89 0.33 -10.75
N SER A 203 15.79 1.04 -10.58
CA SER A 203 14.71 0.55 -9.72
C SER A 203 13.33 0.69 -10.34
N ALA A 204 12.45 -0.30 -10.06
CA ALA A 204 11.07 -0.28 -10.52
C ALA A 204 10.11 -0.88 -9.48
N VAL A 205 8.84 -0.46 -9.56
CA VAL A 205 7.73 -1.09 -8.86
C VAL A 205 6.70 -1.57 -9.87
N PHE A 206 6.17 -2.77 -9.65
CA PHE A 206 5.06 -3.37 -10.39
C PHE A 206 3.87 -3.59 -9.46
N HIS A 207 2.68 -3.11 -9.86
CA HIS A 207 1.47 -3.19 -9.03
C HIS A 207 0.19 -3.19 -9.86
N GLY A 208 -0.66 -4.18 -9.66
CA GLY A 208 -1.90 -4.37 -10.43
C GLY A 208 -3.01 -3.34 -10.16
N ASN A 209 -2.82 -2.38 -9.25
CA ASN A 209 -3.78 -1.31 -8.95
C ASN A 209 -3.34 0.04 -9.52
N THR A 210 -4.21 1.06 -9.39
CA THR A 210 -3.91 2.43 -9.84
C THR A 210 -2.85 3.10 -8.98
N GLY A 211 -1.94 3.84 -9.60
CA GLY A 211 -0.84 4.49 -8.93
C GLY A 211 -1.24 5.59 -7.94
N SER A 212 -2.46 6.12 -8.04
CA SER A 212 -2.98 7.11 -7.09
C SER A 212 -3.42 6.51 -5.75
N PHE A 213 -3.64 5.20 -5.68
CA PHE A 213 -4.02 4.53 -4.45
C PHE A 213 -2.87 4.60 -3.43
N TRP A 214 -3.12 5.03 -2.20
CA TRP A 214 -2.11 5.36 -1.20
C TRP A 214 -1.09 6.42 -1.64
N ASN A 215 -1.41 7.24 -2.64
CA ASN A 215 -0.48 8.27 -3.15
C ASN A 215 0.87 7.71 -3.67
N ARG A 216 0.87 6.46 -4.15
CA ARG A 216 2.08 5.74 -4.58
C ARG A 216 2.84 6.45 -5.68
N ASN A 217 2.13 6.96 -6.68
CA ASN A 217 2.74 7.67 -7.82
C ASN A 217 3.62 8.86 -7.41
N ASN A 218 3.26 9.58 -6.33
CA ASN A 218 4.08 10.66 -5.81
C ASN A 218 5.16 10.15 -4.86
N THR A 219 4.81 9.22 -3.98
CA THR A 219 5.71 8.69 -2.96
C THR A 219 6.87 7.92 -3.55
N TYR A 220 6.63 7.02 -4.50
CA TYR A 220 7.71 6.25 -5.15
C TYR A 220 8.67 7.14 -5.92
N LYS A 221 8.17 8.20 -6.53
CA LYS A 221 9.01 9.22 -7.15
C LYS A 221 9.93 9.92 -6.14
N GLN A 222 9.40 10.27 -4.95
CA GLN A 222 10.19 10.88 -3.88
C GLN A 222 11.19 9.90 -3.25
N TRP A 223 10.87 8.60 -3.22
CA TRP A 223 11.77 7.55 -2.75
C TRP A 223 12.88 7.22 -3.75
N GLY A 224 12.82 7.76 -4.98
CA GLY A 224 13.85 7.59 -5.99
C GLY A 224 13.70 6.36 -6.87
N TYR A 225 12.51 5.77 -6.94
CA TYR A 225 12.23 4.78 -7.97
C TYR A 225 12.29 5.40 -9.36
N ASN A 226 12.99 4.74 -10.28
CA ASN A 226 13.09 5.18 -11.67
C ASN A 226 11.79 4.94 -12.42
N TYR A 227 11.11 3.81 -12.15
CA TYR A 227 9.90 3.41 -12.84
C TYR A 227 8.82 2.94 -11.86
N PHE A 228 7.58 3.26 -12.19
CA PHE A 228 6.42 2.68 -11.54
C PHE A 228 5.41 2.25 -12.60
N PHE A 229 5.22 0.94 -12.70
CA PHE A 229 4.28 0.29 -13.59
C PHE A 229 3.03 -0.07 -12.78
N ASP A 230 2.01 0.75 -12.91
CA ASP A 230 0.70 0.53 -12.29
C ASP A 230 -0.21 -0.26 -13.24
N SER A 231 -1.47 -0.48 -12.86
CA SER A 231 -2.41 -1.25 -13.66
C SER A 231 -2.57 -0.81 -15.12
N SER A 232 -2.21 0.41 -15.46
CA SER A 232 -2.29 0.92 -16.84
C SER A 232 -1.17 0.37 -17.76
N ALA A 233 -0.14 -0.24 -17.19
CA ALA A 233 1.00 -0.80 -17.92
C ALA A 233 0.77 -2.26 -18.37
N PHE A 234 -0.29 -2.89 -17.91
CA PHE A 234 -0.57 -4.33 -18.07
C PHE A 234 -1.82 -4.59 -18.92
N THR A 235 -2.19 -5.86 -19.05
CA THR A 235 -3.43 -6.30 -19.65
C THR A 235 -4.62 -5.50 -19.09
N GLU A 236 -5.52 -5.07 -19.96
CA GLU A 236 -6.70 -4.31 -19.58
C GLU A 236 -7.56 -5.10 -18.58
N LYS A 237 -8.01 -4.41 -17.54
CA LYS A 237 -8.83 -5.01 -16.49
C LYS A 237 -10.25 -5.28 -16.98
N THR A 238 -10.71 -6.50 -16.73
CA THR A 238 -12.08 -6.97 -16.96
C THR A 238 -12.62 -7.59 -15.67
N ASP A 239 -13.91 -7.91 -15.63
CA ASP A 239 -14.51 -8.61 -14.49
C ASP A 239 -13.96 -10.05 -14.33
N GLU A 240 -13.36 -10.61 -15.37
CA GLU A 240 -12.79 -11.96 -15.38
C GLU A 240 -11.38 -12.01 -14.79
N ASN A 241 -10.55 -11.00 -15.09
CA ASN A 241 -9.13 -10.98 -14.76
C ASN A 241 -8.77 -10.02 -13.62
N SER A 242 -9.75 -9.37 -13.01
CA SER A 242 -9.54 -8.38 -11.96
C SER A 242 -10.65 -8.40 -10.91
N PHE A 243 -10.37 -7.81 -9.79
CA PHE A 243 -11.33 -7.62 -8.71
C PHE A 243 -11.21 -6.21 -8.14
N GLN A 244 -11.92 -5.91 -7.06
CA GLN A 244 -12.03 -4.58 -6.47
C GLN A 244 -10.69 -3.85 -6.30
N TYR A 245 -9.60 -4.57 -6.04
CA TYR A 245 -8.29 -4.00 -5.73
C TYR A 245 -7.31 -3.97 -6.90
N GLY A 246 -7.64 -4.57 -8.04
CA GLY A 246 -6.80 -4.48 -9.22
C GLY A 246 -6.78 -5.71 -10.12
N LEU A 247 -5.82 -5.71 -11.04
CA LEU A 247 -5.54 -6.83 -11.93
C LEU A 247 -4.92 -7.98 -11.15
N ASN A 248 -5.37 -9.21 -11.39
CA ASN A 248 -4.82 -10.39 -10.75
C ASN A 248 -3.34 -10.58 -11.06
N ASP A 249 -2.60 -11.06 -10.06
CA ASP A 249 -1.14 -11.19 -10.13
C ASP A 249 -0.69 -12.14 -11.23
N LYS A 250 -1.49 -13.16 -11.57
CA LYS A 250 -1.21 -14.10 -12.68
C LYS A 250 -1.11 -13.43 -14.05
N TYR A 251 -1.65 -12.22 -14.21
CA TYR A 251 -1.50 -11.38 -15.41
C TYR A 251 -0.39 -10.36 -15.23
N MET A 252 -0.28 -9.73 -14.05
CA MET A 252 0.75 -8.74 -13.76
C MET A 252 2.16 -9.32 -13.91
N PHE A 253 2.42 -10.52 -13.37
CA PHE A 253 3.76 -11.11 -13.44
C PHE A 253 4.23 -11.37 -14.87
N PRO A 254 3.50 -12.11 -15.73
CA PRO A 254 3.92 -12.31 -17.13
C PRO A 254 4.06 -11.01 -17.91
N ASP A 255 3.10 -10.07 -17.74
CA ASP A 255 3.13 -8.79 -18.44
C ASP A 255 4.33 -7.91 -18.04
N SER A 256 4.86 -8.10 -16.84
CA SER A 256 6.00 -7.33 -16.34
C SER A 256 7.34 -7.75 -16.96
N ILE A 257 7.45 -8.96 -17.49
CA ILE A 257 8.73 -9.53 -18.00
C ILE A 257 9.32 -8.64 -19.10
N LYS A 258 8.50 -8.15 -20.02
CA LYS A 258 8.94 -7.25 -21.10
C LYS A 258 9.60 -5.97 -20.60
N TYR A 259 9.22 -5.47 -19.43
CA TYR A 259 9.82 -4.29 -18.80
C TYR A 259 11.08 -4.68 -18.04
N LEU A 260 11.04 -5.81 -17.32
CA LEU A 260 12.16 -6.30 -16.52
C LEU A 260 13.39 -6.61 -17.38
N GLU A 261 13.18 -7.23 -18.56
CA GLU A 261 14.24 -7.56 -19.53
C GLU A 261 14.94 -6.33 -20.10
N GLN A 262 14.29 -5.17 -20.08
CA GLN A 262 14.85 -3.91 -20.56
C GLN A 262 15.56 -3.09 -19.47
N MET A 263 15.50 -3.53 -18.21
CA MET A 263 16.11 -2.77 -17.11
C MET A 263 17.64 -2.91 -17.12
N GLN A 264 18.30 -1.78 -16.90
CA GLN A 264 19.74 -1.77 -16.67
C GLN A 264 20.07 -2.50 -15.36
N GLN A 265 21.03 -3.39 -15.39
CA GLN A 265 21.53 -4.13 -14.23
C GLN A 265 22.72 -3.39 -13.57
N PRO A 266 22.90 -3.54 -12.25
CA PRO A 266 22.00 -4.24 -11.34
C PRO A 266 20.69 -3.49 -11.12
N PHE A 267 19.59 -4.20 -10.85
CA PHE A 267 18.32 -3.58 -10.57
C PHE A 267 17.75 -3.99 -9.19
N TYR A 268 16.94 -3.08 -8.64
CA TYR A 268 16.11 -3.30 -7.45
C TYR A 268 14.64 -3.16 -7.86
N VAL A 269 13.91 -4.26 -7.83
CA VAL A 269 12.53 -4.33 -8.27
C VAL A 269 11.62 -4.80 -7.15
N LYS A 270 10.49 -4.12 -6.99
CA LYS A 270 9.43 -4.50 -6.06
C LYS A 270 8.16 -4.88 -6.83
N TYR A 271 7.62 -6.05 -6.52
CA TYR A 271 6.28 -6.48 -6.85
C TYR A 271 5.39 -6.32 -5.62
N LEU A 272 4.28 -5.62 -5.77
CA LEU A 272 3.23 -5.55 -4.77
C LEU A 272 2.01 -6.29 -5.32
N THR A 273 1.71 -7.45 -4.74
CA THR A 273 0.62 -8.32 -5.19
C THR A 273 -0.76 -7.78 -4.79
N VAL A 274 -1.81 -8.27 -5.40
CA VAL A 274 -3.19 -7.89 -5.09
C VAL A 274 -4.14 -9.08 -4.96
N SER A 275 -3.87 -10.22 -5.59
CA SER A 275 -4.80 -11.35 -5.68
C SER A 275 -5.23 -11.91 -4.32
N ASN A 276 -4.33 -11.90 -3.33
CA ASN A 276 -4.60 -12.39 -1.98
C ASN A 276 -5.09 -11.29 -1.02
N HIS A 277 -5.69 -10.22 -1.53
CA HIS A 277 -6.11 -9.09 -0.68
C HIS A 277 -7.35 -9.45 0.17
N TYR A 278 -7.29 -9.13 1.48
CA TYR A 278 -8.46 -9.23 2.37
C TYR A 278 -9.67 -8.47 1.76
N PRO A 279 -10.91 -8.98 1.80
CA PRO A 279 -11.44 -10.01 2.70
C PRO A 279 -11.39 -11.47 2.18
N TYR A 280 -10.62 -11.80 1.17
CA TYR A 280 -10.41 -13.14 0.62
C TYR A 280 -11.64 -13.79 -0.06
N THR A 281 -12.75 -13.11 -0.13
CA THR A 281 -14.01 -13.61 -0.71
C THR A 281 -14.25 -13.11 -2.13
N SER A 282 -13.37 -12.23 -2.63
CA SER A 282 -13.53 -11.57 -3.94
C SER A 282 -12.70 -12.27 -5.00
N LEU A 283 -13.15 -13.44 -5.44
CA LEU A 283 -12.53 -14.15 -6.55
C LEU A 283 -13.00 -13.55 -7.88
N SER A 284 -12.08 -13.36 -8.81
CA SER A 284 -12.40 -13.05 -10.21
C SER A 284 -13.02 -14.26 -10.91
N GLY A 285 -13.62 -14.06 -12.09
CA GLY A 285 -14.17 -15.15 -12.91
C GLY A 285 -13.17 -16.27 -13.14
N ASP A 286 -11.96 -15.92 -13.51
CA ASP A 286 -10.85 -16.84 -13.76
C ASP A 286 -10.44 -17.66 -12.53
N GLU A 287 -10.45 -17.06 -11.34
CA GLU A 287 -10.05 -17.75 -10.10
C GLU A 287 -11.06 -18.79 -9.67
N LYS A 288 -12.36 -18.56 -9.99
CA LYS A 288 -13.44 -19.53 -9.77
C LYS A 288 -13.30 -20.78 -10.64
N GLU A 289 -12.64 -20.67 -11.79
CA GLU A 289 -12.49 -21.77 -12.74
C GLU A 289 -11.22 -22.62 -12.53
N GLN A 290 -10.32 -22.22 -11.62
CA GLN A 290 -9.01 -22.88 -11.44
C GLN A 290 -9.07 -24.28 -10.80
N GLY A 291 -10.25 -24.76 -10.45
CA GLY A 291 -10.44 -26.16 -10.01
C GLY A 291 -9.81 -26.50 -8.65
N PHE A 292 -9.35 -25.52 -7.88
CA PHE A 292 -8.99 -25.73 -6.50
C PHE A 292 -10.26 -25.91 -5.66
N PRO A 293 -10.27 -26.85 -4.71
CA PRO A 293 -11.41 -26.99 -3.83
C PRO A 293 -11.57 -25.72 -2.98
N LEU A 294 -12.70 -25.06 -3.15
CA LEU A 294 -13.11 -23.95 -2.29
C LEU A 294 -13.75 -24.53 -1.04
N ALA A 295 -13.08 -24.41 0.10
CA ALA A 295 -13.64 -24.77 1.37
C ALA A 295 -14.28 -23.54 2.02
N GLU A 296 -15.57 -23.59 2.28
CA GLU A 296 -16.23 -22.63 3.15
C GLU A 296 -15.92 -22.98 4.61
N THR A 297 -15.04 -22.25 5.20
CA THR A 297 -14.78 -22.31 6.64
C THR A 297 -15.40 -21.09 7.33
N LYS A 298 -15.39 -21.07 8.66
CA LYS A 298 -15.78 -19.88 9.44
C LYS A 298 -14.68 -18.80 9.48
N ASP A 299 -13.50 -19.13 8.99
CA ASP A 299 -12.35 -18.22 8.97
C ASP A 299 -12.15 -17.71 7.55
N GLU A 300 -12.40 -16.41 7.35
CA GLU A 300 -12.25 -15.73 6.05
C GLU A 300 -10.82 -15.83 5.51
N THR A 301 -9.81 -15.88 6.37
CA THR A 301 -8.41 -16.00 5.98
C THR A 301 -8.10 -17.33 5.29
N VAL A 302 -8.84 -18.38 5.67
CA VAL A 302 -8.68 -19.73 5.09
C VAL A 302 -9.48 -19.88 3.80
N ASN A 303 -10.56 -19.15 3.65
CA ASN A 303 -11.43 -19.21 2.47
C ASN A 303 -10.87 -18.44 1.24
N GLY A 304 -9.93 -17.54 1.46
CA GLY A 304 -9.24 -16.79 0.42
C GLY A 304 -7.98 -17.50 0.00
#